data_27d3f1af4246317cbb1a071e4e7eb8fd
#
_entry.id   27d3f1af4246317cbb1a071e4e7eb8fd
#
_cell.length_a   1.000
_cell.length_b   1.000
_cell.length_c   1.000
_cell.angle_alpha   90.00
_cell.angle_beta   90.00
_cell.angle_gamma   90.00
#
_symmetry.space_group_name_H-M   'P 1'
#
loop_
_entity.id
_entity.type
_entity.pdbx_description
1 polymer ?
#
loop_
_entity_poly.entity_id
_entity_poly.type
_entity_poly.pdbx_seq_one_letter_code
_entity_poly.pdbx_strand_id
1 'polypeptide(L)'
;MKKTAIALTTLTLITTAATVWAAGPMKSGLWEMTTKSDAMKSMPKMSPEQIEQMKKMSVNMPQMKEGGMVVKVCISKEMAERDQPPMGQNESGCESKNFKRQGNGYGVDIVCDNAHMKGTGTVKGTYTSGESFTSVNDFKGTAQGRPVKSHTESSGKWLGASCGDVKPMGSMMKK
;
A
#
# COMPACT_ATOMS: atom_id res chain seq x y z
N MET A 1 69.39 36.98 -15.61
CA MET A 1 68.79 35.65 -15.42
C MET A 1 67.48 35.84 -14.65
N LYS A 2 66.31 35.87 -15.35
CA LYS A 2 64.97 36.06 -14.75
C LYS A 2 64.34 34.69 -14.63
N LYS A 3 64.06 34.25 -13.41
CA LYS A 3 63.33 33.01 -13.12
C LYS A 3 61.84 33.30 -13.04
N THR A 4 61.08 32.83 -14.03
CA THR A 4 59.61 32.88 -14.05
C THR A 4 59.08 31.67 -13.33
N ALA A 5 58.38 31.88 -12.22
CA ALA A 5 57.66 30.84 -11.50
C ALA A 5 56.22 30.75 -12.05
N ILE A 6 55.88 29.59 -12.58
CA ILE A 6 54.52 29.28 -13.04
C ILE A 6 53.77 28.63 -11.87
N ALA A 7 52.77 29.34 -11.33
CA ALA A 7 51.89 28.79 -10.32
C ALA A 7 50.77 27.98 -11.02
N LEU A 8 50.74 26.66 -10.80
CA LEU A 8 49.64 25.80 -11.22
C LEU A 8 48.53 25.88 -10.15
N THR A 9 47.46 26.53 -10.48
CA THR A 9 46.22 26.48 -9.68
C THR A 9 45.41 25.25 -10.06
N THR A 10 45.40 24.23 -9.21
CA THR A 10 44.54 23.04 -9.34
C THR A 10 43.15 23.38 -8.90
N LEU A 11 42.21 23.46 -9.86
CA LEU A 11 40.79 23.63 -9.63
C LEU A 11 40.18 22.28 -9.24
N THR A 12 39.93 22.06 -7.94
CA THR A 12 39.23 20.86 -7.40
C THR A 12 37.75 20.97 -7.67
N LEU A 13 37.22 20.19 -8.66
CA LEU A 13 35.77 19.99 -8.83
C LEU A 13 35.25 19.16 -7.67
N ILE A 14 34.48 19.77 -6.77
CA ILE A 14 33.70 19.07 -5.75
C ILE A 14 32.43 18.58 -6.44
N THR A 15 32.40 17.32 -6.86
CA THR A 15 31.17 16.64 -7.28
C THR A 15 30.31 16.32 -6.07
N THR A 16 29.30 17.13 -5.81
CA THR A 16 28.25 16.80 -4.83
C THR A 16 27.42 15.64 -5.37
N ALA A 17 27.70 14.43 -4.92
CA ALA A 17 26.85 13.28 -5.16
C ALA A 17 25.52 13.54 -4.44
N ALA A 18 24.48 13.89 -5.20
CA ALA A 18 23.11 13.91 -4.69
C ALA A 18 22.75 12.46 -4.31
N THR A 19 22.72 12.16 -3.01
CA THR A 19 22.20 10.90 -2.50
C THR A 19 20.73 10.87 -2.82
N VAL A 20 20.34 10.15 -3.87
CA VAL A 20 18.96 9.79 -4.13
C VAL A 20 18.54 8.88 -2.98
N TRP A 21 17.82 9.42 -2.03
CA TRP A 21 17.22 8.64 -0.96
C TRP A 21 16.17 7.76 -1.61
N ALA A 22 16.47 6.49 -1.80
CA ALA A 22 15.47 5.51 -2.15
C ALA A 22 14.38 5.58 -1.08
N ALA A 23 13.12 5.78 -1.48
CA ALA A 23 12.02 5.80 -0.53
C ALA A 23 12.09 4.51 0.27
N GLY A 24 12.32 4.65 1.58
CA GLY A 24 12.45 3.53 2.50
C GLY A 24 11.15 2.74 2.63
N PRO A 25 11.16 1.63 3.40
CA PRO A 25 9.95 0.92 3.74
C PRO A 25 8.93 1.85 4.40
N MET A 26 7.66 1.45 4.36
CA MET A 26 6.57 2.21 4.98
C MET A 26 6.86 2.50 6.45
N LYS A 27 6.51 3.69 6.93
CA LYS A 27 6.56 3.99 8.36
C LYS A 27 5.52 3.18 9.13
N SER A 28 5.85 2.72 10.32
CA SER A 28 4.87 2.18 11.26
C SER A 28 3.98 3.29 11.80
N GLY A 29 2.75 2.97 12.19
CA GLY A 29 1.79 3.91 12.75
C GLY A 29 0.45 3.92 12.01
N LEU A 30 -0.28 5.01 12.16
CA LEU A 30 -1.60 5.21 11.59
C LEU A 30 -1.51 5.65 10.14
N TRP A 31 -2.25 4.95 9.29
CA TRP A 31 -2.37 5.23 7.87
C TRP A 31 -3.83 5.46 7.47
N GLU A 32 -4.05 6.35 6.53
CA GLU A 32 -5.31 6.47 5.79
C GLU A 32 -5.14 5.77 4.44
N MET A 33 -5.96 4.76 4.20
CA MET A 33 -5.98 3.99 2.97
C MET A 33 -7.22 4.36 2.18
N THR A 34 -7.04 4.71 0.92
CA THR A 34 -8.14 4.97 -0.01
C THR A 34 -8.13 3.90 -1.09
N THR A 35 -9.26 3.26 -1.31
CA THR A 35 -9.42 2.23 -2.35
C THR A 35 -10.56 2.62 -3.28
N LYS A 36 -10.31 2.61 -4.58
CA LYS A 36 -11.28 2.85 -5.65
C LYS A 36 -11.37 1.61 -6.54
N SER A 37 -12.57 1.12 -6.78
CA SER A 37 -12.82 -0.02 -7.66
C SER A 37 -14.11 0.17 -8.42
N ASP A 38 -14.17 -0.34 -9.64
CA ASP A 38 -15.40 -0.31 -10.42
C ASP A 38 -16.54 -1.08 -9.75
N ALA A 39 -16.21 -2.15 -9.02
CA ALA A 39 -17.18 -2.89 -8.22
C ALA A 39 -17.84 -2.04 -7.12
N MET A 40 -17.15 -1.04 -6.57
CA MET A 40 -17.70 -0.15 -5.54
C MET A 40 -18.77 0.80 -6.09
N LYS A 41 -18.72 1.11 -7.38
CA LYS A 41 -19.73 1.98 -8.03
C LYS A 41 -21.12 1.32 -8.08
N SER A 42 -21.16 0.00 -8.08
CA SER A 42 -22.38 -0.81 -8.14
C SER A 42 -22.84 -1.33 -6.76
N MET A 43 -22.11 -1.02 -5.69
CA MET A 43 -22.51 -1.44 -4.34
C MET A 43 -23.74 -0.65 -3.87
N PRO A 44 -24.77 -1.31 -3.34
CA PRO A 44 -25.89 -0.61 -2.75
C PRO A 44 -25.41 0.21 -1.55
N LYS A 45 -25.92 1.43 -1.44
CA LYS A 45 -25.63 2.28 -0.27
C LYS A 45 -26.23 1.61 0.97
N MET A 46 -25.43 1.49 2.02
CA MET A 46 -25.93 1.02 3.31
C MET A 46 -26.97 1.98 3.87
N SER A 47 -28.02 1.42 4.50
CA SER A 47 -29.03 2.25 5.17
C SER A 47 -28.42 2.95 6.39
N PRO A 48 -28.97 4.11 6.81
CA PRO A 48 -28.53 4.81 8.03
C PRO A 48 -28.52 3.90 9.27
N GLU A 49 -29.49 3.01 9.37
CA GLU A 49 -29.63 2.06 10.49
C GLU A 49 -28.51 1.03 10.51
N GLN A 50 -28.13 0.47 9.36
CA GLN A 50 -26.97 -0.43 9.23
C GLN A 50 -25.68 0.27 9.62
N ILE A 51 -25.50 1.52 9.21
CA ILE A 51 -24.34 2.34 9.57
C ILE A 51 -24.29 2.55 11.10
N GLU A 52 -25.44 2.81 11.73
CA GLU A 52 -25.51 3.03 13.18
C GLU A 52 -25.21 1.75 13.97
N GLN A 53 -25.71 0.61 13.53
CA GLN A 53 -25.41 -0.70 14.13
C GLN A 53 -23.91 -1.03 14.05
N MET A 54 -23.28 -0.77 12.91
CA MET A 54 -21.85 -0.99 12.73
C MET A 54 -21.00 -0.05 13.61
N LYS A 55 -21.42 1.22 13.77
CA LYS A 55 -20.77 2.15 14.70
C LYS A 55 -20.79 1.64 16.14
N LYS A 56 -21.92 1.08 16.59
CA LYS A 56 -22.06 0.51 17.95
C LYS A 56 -21.14 -0.68 18.19
N MET A 57 -20.74 -1.40 17.14
CA MET A 57 -19.81 -2.54 17.25
C MET A 57 -18.34 -2.10 17.29
N SER A 58 -18.03 -0.81 17.40
CA SER A 58 -16.66 -0.25 17.42
C SER A 58 -15.80 -0.70 16.25
N VAL A 59 -16.41 -1.03 15.12
CA VAL A 59 -15.69 -1.36 13.88
C VAL A 59 -15.17 -0.06 13.29
N ASN A 60 -13.90 -0.04 12.92
CA ASN A 60 -13.31 1.09 12.20
C ASN A 60 -13.95 1.17 10.81
N MET A 61 -15.01 1.99 10.72
CA MET A 61 -15.89 1.99 9.55
C MET A 61 -15.22 2.65 8.35
N PRO A 62 -15.19 1.96 7.22
CA PRO A 62 -14.82 2.58 5.96
C PRO A 62 -15.75 3.78 5.67
N GLN A 63 -15.16 4.89 5.29
CA GLN A 63 -15.91 6.06 4.86
C GLN A 63 -15.89 6.13 3.34
N MET A 64 -17.04 6.35 2.72
CA MET A 64 -17.11 6.64 1.29
C MET A 64 -16.80 8.11 1.07
N LYS A 65 -15.66 8.39 0.44
CA LYS A 65 -15.22 9.75 0.06
C LYS A 65 -14.75 9.73 -1.39
N GLU A 66 -15.13 10.76 -2.15
CA GLU A 66 -14.66 10.98 -3.54
C GLU A 66 -14.74 9.74 -4.46
N GLY A 67 -15.80 8.93 -4.28
CA GLY A 67 -16.01 7.71 -5.08
C GLY A 67 -15.09 6.54 -4.70
N GLY A 68 -14.41 6.61 -3.57
CA GLY A 68 -13.58 5.55 -3.00
C GLY A 68 -13.95 5.24 -1.56
N MET A 69 -13.47 4.11 -1.08
CA MET A 69 -13.57 3.70 0.32
C MET A 69 -12.31 4.14 1.06
N VAL A 70 -12.48 4.90 2.13
CA VAL A 70 -11.40 5.37 2.99
C VAL A 70 -11.46 4.65 4.32
N VAL A 71 -10.35 4.07 4.75
CA VAL A 71 -10.23 3.36 6.02
C VAL A 71 -8.93 3.76 6.73
N LYS A 72 -8.96 3.87 8.05
CA LYS A 72 -7.75 4.04 8.84
C LYS A 72 -7.24 2.67 9.27
N VAL A 73 -5.97 2.42 9.07
CA VAL A 73 -5.30 1.16 9.44
C VAL A 73 -4.07 1.44 10.28
N CYS A 74 -3.77 0.57 11.21
CA CYS A 74 -2.55 0.62 11.99
C CYS A 74 -1.53 -0.37 11.42
N ILE A 75 -0.38 0.14 10.95
CA ILE A 75 0.74 -0.66 10.48
C ILE A 75 1.70 -0.85 11.65
N SER A 76 1.87 -2.08 12.12
CA SER A 76 2.84 -2.39 13.16
C SER A 76 4.28 -2.21 12.64
N LYS A 77 5.23 -2.07 13.58
CA LYS A 77 6.65 -2.00 13.24
C LYS A 77 7.09 -3.23 12.43
N GLU A 78 6.68 -4.41 12.87
CA GLU A 78 6.97 -5.67 12.18
C GLU A 78 6.43 -5.70 10.73
N MET A 79 5.23 -5.16 10.50
CA MET A 79 4.67 -5.07 9.16
C MET A 79 5.38 -4.03 8.29
N ALA A 80 5.78 -2.90 8.88
CA ALA A 80 6.49 -1.85 8.19
C ALA A 80 7.91 -2.27 7.77
N GLU A 81 8.55 -3.14 8.55
CA GLU A 81 9.87 -3.70 8.25
C GLU A 81 9.84 -4.79 7.16
N ARG A 82 8.68 -5.35 6.85
CA ARG A 82 8.54 -6.27 5.73
C ARG A 82 8.71 -5.51 4.42
N ASP A 83 9.52 -6.04 3.54
CA ASP A 83 9.77 -5.42 2.21
C ASP A 83 8.56 -5.53 1.26
N GLN A 84 7.45 -6.11 1.74
CA GLN A 84 6.21 -6.29 1.00
C GLN A 84 5.11 -5.38 1.54
N PRO A 85 4.28 -4.79 0.66
CA PRO A 85 3.11 -4.05 1.11
C PRO A 85 2.23 -4.94 1.98
N PRO A 86 1.55 -4.37 2.99
CA PRO A 86 0.61 -5.10 3.83
C PRO A 86 -0.63 -5.45 3.01
N MET A 87 -0.51 -6.48 2.19
CA MET A 87 -1.65 -7.08 1.52
C MET A 87 -2.25 -8.10 2.48
N GLY A 88 -3.59 -8.18 2.56
CA GLY A 88 -4.28 -9.14 3.40
C GLY A 88 -3.84 -10.56 3.06
N GLN A 89 -2.73 -10.97 3.66
CA GLN A 89 -2.18 -12.30 3.46
C GLN A 89 -3.10 -13.29 4.14
N ASN A 90 -3.58 -14.26 3.39
CA ASN A 90 -4.31 -15.45 3.82
C ASN A 90 -5.80 -15.31 4.19
N GLU A 91 -6.36 -14.12 4.35
CA GLU A 91 -7.80 -14.01 4.66
C GLU A 91 -8.70 -14.40 3.49
N SER A 92 -8.23 -14.21 2.26
CA SER A 92 -8.98 -14.53 1.05
C SER A 92 -8.61 -15.88 0.43
N GLY A 93 -7.64 -16.62 1.01
CA GLY A 93 -7.11 -17.85 0.40
C GLY A 93 -6.36 -17.58 -0.92
N CYS A 94 -5.78 -16.38 -1.06
CA CYS A 94 -4.94 -16.01 -2.18
C CYS A 94 -3.47 -15.93 -1.73
N GLU A 95 -2.56 -16.32 -2.59
CA GLU A 95 -1.12 -16.28 -2.37
C GLU A 95 -0.49 -15.13 -3.16
N SER A 96 0.46 -14.45 -2.54
CA SER A 96 1.34 -13.50 -3.20
C SER A 96 2.59 -14.21 -3.71
N LYS A 97 2.89 -14.09 -5.00
CA LYS A 97 4.06 -14.71 -5.65
C LYS A 97 4.89 -13.66 -6.40
N ASN A 98 6.13 -14.01 -6.69
CA ASN A 98 7.02 -13.22 -7.56
C ASN A 98 7.14 -11.74 -7.15
N PHE A 99 7.18 -11.46 -5.85
CA PHE A 99 7.41 -10.10 -5.41
C PHE A 99 8.75 -9.57 -5.96
N LYS A 100 8.70 -8.41 -6.60
CA LYS A 100 9.87 -7.71 -7.15
C LYS A 100 9.80 -6.26 -6.75
N ARG A 101 10.93 -5.73 -6.31
CA ARG A 101 11.11 -4.30 -6.03
C ARG A 101 12.16 -3.75 -6.98
N GLN A 102 11.88 -2.58 -7.55
CA GLN A 102 12.81 -1.86 -8.40
C GLN A 102 12.73 -0.37 -8.07
N GLY A 103 13.73 0.13 -7.39
CA GLY A 103 13.70 1.50 -6.85
C GLY A 103 12.51 1.71 -5.90
N ASN A 104 11.69 2.69 -6.20
CA ASN A 104 10.46 2.98 -5.45
C ASN A 104 9.26 2.13 -5.88
N GLY A 105 9.37 1.44 -7.02
CA GLY A 105 8.29 0.60 -7.54
C GLY A 105 8.34 -0.82 -6.99
N TYR A 106 7.19 -1.46 -6.93
CA TYR A 106 7.06 -2.89 -6.64
C TYR A 106 6.00 -3.54 -7.52
N GLY A 107 6.16 -4.83 -7.72
CA GLY A 107 5.19 -5.68 -8.40
C GLY A 107 5.06 -7.01 -7.69
N VAL A 108 3.86 -7.58 -7.68
CA VAL A 108 3.57 -8.88 -7.10
C VAL A 108 2.45 -9.56 -7.87
N ASP A 109 2.56 -10.84 -8.07
CA ASP A 109 1.50 -11.66 -8.64
C ASP A 109 0.62 -12.20 -7.53
N ILE A 110 -0.69 -12.20 -7.75
CA ILE A 110 -1.69 -12.77 -6.86
C ILE A 110 -2.26 -14.02 -7.53
N VAL A 111 -2.29 -15.11 -6.79
CA VAL A 111 -2.90 -16.37 -7.23
C VAL A 111 -3.92 -16.80 -6.20
N CYS A 112 -5.18 -16.89 -6.61
CA CYS A 112 -6.27 -17.38 -5.78
C CYS A 112 -6.71 -18.75 -6.29
N ASP A 113 -6.75 -19.73 -5.41
CA ASP A 113 -7.25 -21.08 -5.70
C ASP A 113 -7.93 -21.67 -4.46
N ASN A 114 -9.15 -21.25 -4.24
CA ASN A 114 -9.97 -21.73 -3.13
C ASN A 114 -11.43 -21.89 -3.54
N ALA A 115 -12.28 -22.37 -2.63
CA ALA A 115 -13.69 -22.63 -2.91
C ALA A 115 -14.50 -21.38 -3.32
N HIS A 116 -14.07 -20.19 -2.90
CA HIS A 116 -14.79 -18.94 -3.12
C HIS A 116 -14.23 -18.12 -4.28
N MET A 117 -12.92 -18.24 -4.54
CA MET A 117 -12.22 -17.44 -5.54
C MET A 117 -11.12 -18.24 -6.23
N LYS A 118 -11.12 -18.20 -7.56
CA LYS A 118 -10.07 -18.78 -8.41
C LYS A 118 -9.65 -17.77 -9.45
N GLY A 119 -8.36 -17.60 -9.66
CA GLY A 119 -7.86 -16.67 -10.67
C GLY A 119 -6.49 -16.11 -10.35
N THR A 120 -6.07 -15.18 -11.18
CA THR A 120 -4.79 -14.52 -11.06
C THR A 120 -4.93 -13.02 -11.17
N GLY A 121 -4.01 -12.32 -10.55
CA GLY A 121 -3.94 -10.87 -10.62
C GLY A 121 -2.52 -10.37 -10.50
N THR A 122 -2.33 -9.10 -10.73
CA THR A 122 -1.07 -8.41 -10.53
C THR A 122 -1.32 -7.14 -9.73
N VAL A 123 -0.46 -6.90 -8.76
CA VAL A 123 -0.41 -5.61 -8.06
C VAL A 123 0.87 -4.91 -8.47
N LYS A 124 0.76 -3.67 -8.89
CA LYS A 124 1.88 -2.78 -9.15
C LYS A 124 1.71 -1.53 -8.32
N GLY A 125 2.77 -1.08 -7.69
CA GLY A 125 2.69 0.11 -6.86
C GLY A 125 4.00 0.87 -6.79
N THR A 126 3.92 2.04 -6.20
CA THR A 126 5.07 2.94 -6.03
C THR A 126 4.99 3.58 -4.65
N TYR A 127 6.07 3.51 -3.91
CA TYR A 127 6.27 4.31 -2.69
C TYR A 127 6.79 5.69 -3.11
N THR A 128 5.99 6.72 -2.91
CA THR A 128 6.42 8.10 -3.19
C THR A 128 7.39 8.56 -2.11
N SER A 129 7.17 8.08 -0.88
CA SER A 129 8.03 8.28 0.29
C SER A 129 7.74 7.18 1.31
N GLY A 130 8.42 7.16 2.45
CA GLY A 130 8.03 6.30 3.57
C GLY A 130 6.65 6.63 4.17
N GLU A 131 6.00 7.70 3.72
CA GLU A 131 4.72 8.21 4.22
C GLU A 131 3.58 8.13 3.21
N SER A 132 3.84 7.70 1.98
CA SER A 132 2.80 7.60 0.95
C SER A 132 3.13 6.54 -0.10
N PHE A 133 2.09 5.91 -0.62
CA PHE A 133 2.18 4.99 -1.74
C PHE A 133 0.91 5.02 -2.59
N THR A 134 1.05 4.53 -3.80
CA THR A 134 -0.06 4.22 -4.71
C THR A 134 0.10 2.80 -5.24
N SER A 135 -1.01 2.14 -5.56
CA SER A 135 -0.99 0.84 -6.21
C SER A 135 -2.21 0.61 -7.08
N VAL A 136 -2.03 -0.24 -8.07
CA VAL A 136 -3.07 -0.75 -8.94
C VAL A 136 -3.08 -2.27 -8.84
N ASN A 137 -4.26 -2.83 -8.66
CA ASN A 137 -4.50 -4.27 -8.66
C ASN A 137 -5.46 -4.63 -9.78
N ASP A 138 -5.00 -5.45 -10.71
CA ASP A 138 -5.80 -6.05 -11.76
C ASP A 138 -5.97 -7.53 -11.47
N PHE A 139 -7.22 -8.00 -11.41
CA PHE A 139 -7.53 -9.41 -11.13
C PHE A 139 -8.52 -9.93 -12.18
N LYS A 140 -8.31 -11.18 -12.59
CA LYS A 140 -9.20 -11.93 -13.50
C LYS A 140 -9.36 -13.35 -13.00
N GLY A 141 -10.62 -13.80 -12.93
CA GLY A 141 -10.90 -15.14 -12.43
C GLY A 141 -12.38 -15.40 -12.27
N THR A 142 -12.71 -16.19 -11.26
CA THR A 142 -14.09 -16.48 -10.86
C THR A 142 -14.25 -16.22 -9.37
N ALA A 143 -15.39 -15.67 -8.97
CA ALA A 143 -15.80 -15.54 -7.58
C ALA A 143 -17.17 -16.22 -7.40
N GLN A 144 -17.27 -17.18 -6.50
CA GLN A 144 -18.47 -18.00 -6.29
C GLN A 144 -19.01 -18.60 -7.60
N GLY A 145 -18.09 -19.08 -8.47
CA GLY A 145 -18.41 -19.67 -9.77
C GLY A 145 -18.76 -18.67 -10.89
N ARG A 146 -18.80 -17.37 -10.61
CA ARG A 146 -19.11 -16.33 -11.60
C ARG A 146 -17.83 -15.67 -12.10
N PRO A 147 -17.69 -15.41 -13.41
CA PRO A 147 -16.54 -14.69 -13.93
C PRO A 147 -16.43 -13.30 -13.29
N VAL A 148 -15.21 -12.94 -12.89
CA VAL A 148 -14.91 -11.62 -12.32
C VAL A 148 -13.67 -11.04 -12.98
N LYS A 149 -13.74 -9.75 -13.30
CA LYS A 149 -12.61 -8.92 -13.67
C LYS A 149 -12.68 -7.66 -12.85
N SER A 150 -11.65 -7.36 -12.11
CA SER A 150 -11.63 -6.17 -11.27
C SER A 150 -10.36 -5.36 -11.51
N HIS A 151 -10.54 -4.06 -11.53
CA HIS A 151 -9.49 -3.06 -11.50
C HIS A 151 -9.67 -2.26 -10.21
N THR A 152 -8.61 -2.17 -9.41
CA THR A 152 -8.65 -1.50 -8.11
C THR A 152 -7.44 -0.60 -7.96
N GLU A 153 -7.68 0.67 -7.72
CA GLU A 153 -6.66 1.64 -7.37
C GLU A 153 -6.66 1.85 -5.86
N SER A 154 -5.48 1.86 -5.27
CA SER A 154 -5.32 2.12 -3.84
C SER A 154 -4.22 3.15 -3.61
N SER A 155 -4.41 3.96 -2.60
CA SER A 155 -3.39 4.88 -2.11
C SER A 155 -3.35 4.87 -0.59
N GLY A 156 -2.19 5.12 -0.03
CA GLY A 156 -1.99 5.22 1.40
C GLY A 156 -1.25 6.49 1.77
N LYS A 157 -1.68 7.11 2.86
CA LYS A 157 -1.05 8.27 3.46
C LYS A 157 -0.84 8.03 4.94
N TRP A 158 0.38 8.20 5.41
CA TRP A 158 0.71 8.14 6.83
C TRP A 158 0.15 9.36 7.57
N LEU A 159 -0.48 9.12 8.70
CA LEU A 159 -1.09 10.16 9.53
C LEU A 159 -0.29 10.46 10.79
N GLY A 160 0.46 9.48 11.29
CA GLY A 160 1.27 9.66 12.51
C GLY A 160 1.77 8.34 13.09
N ALA A 161 2.71 8.43 14.02
CA ALA A 161 3.32 7.24 14.65
C ALA A 161 2.36 6.51 15.60
N SER A 162 1.40 7.24 16.20
CA SER A 162 0.42 6.66 17.12
C SER A 162 -0.81 6.16 16.34
N CYS A 163 -1.20 4.91 16.60
CA CYS A 163 -2.43 4.33 16.04
C CYS A 163 -3.70 4.71 16.81
N GLY A 164 -3.58 5.31 18.01
CA GLY A 164 -4.72 5.56 18.89
C GLY A 164 -5.49 4.27 19.17
N ASP A 165 -6.80 4.30 19.00
CA ASP A 165 -7.68 3.14 19.21
C ASP A 165 -7.73 2.14 18.04
N VAL A 166 -7.01 2.42 16.94
CA VAL A 166 -6.98 1.53 15.77
C VAL A 166 -6.04 0.37 16.03
N LYS A 167 -6.61 -0.84 16.11
CA LYS A 167 -5.82 -2.06 16.33
C LYS A 167 -4.93 -2.36 15.12
N PRO A 168 -3.71 -2.90 15.31
CA PRO A 168 -2.85 -3.31 14.22
C PRO A 168 -3.52 -4.33 13.30
N MET A 169 -3.31 -4.22 12.00
CA MET A 169 -3.74 -5.23 11.04
C MET A 169 -3.15 -6.60 11.44
N GLY A 170 -3.96 -7.66 11.32
CA GLY A 170 -3.54 -9.01 11.71
C GLY A 170 -3.62 -9.32 13.21
N SER A 171 -3.88 -8.36 14.09
CA SER A 171 -4.06 -8.63 15.52
C SER A 171 -5.37 -9.35 15.86
N MET A 172 -6.35 -9.30 14.96
CA MET A 172 -7.66 -9.97 15.14
C MET A 172 -7.61 -11.47 14.78
N MET A 173 -6.51 -11.97 14.24
CA MET A 173 -6.38 -13.36 13.77
C MET A 173 -5.74 -14.32 14.77
N LYS A 174 -5.34 -13.85 15.94
CA LYS A 174 -4.86 -14.72 17.02
C LYS A 174 -6.03 -15.14 17.91
N LYS A 175 -6.81 -16.11 17.45
CA LYS A 175 -7.63 -16.99 18.28
C LYS A 175 -7.43 -18.42 17.81
#